data_60af9a55f8a53115ba8ecf6719a556a4
#
_entry.id   60af9a55f8a53115ba8ecf6719a556a4
#
_cell.length_a   1.000
_cell.length_b   1.000
_cell.length_c   1.000
_cell.angle_alpha   90.00
_cell.angle_beta   90.00
_cell.angle_gamma   90.00
#
_symmetry.space_group_name_H-M   'P 1'
#
loop_
_entity.id
_entity.type
_entity.pdbx_description
1 polymer ?
#
loop_
_entity_poly.entity_id
_entity_poly.type
_entity_poly.pdbx_seq_one_letter_code
_entity_poly.pdbx_strand_id
1 'polypeptide(L)'
;GFANPDQHLRTRSHASCVPREFDADMPLAVVLGGDGTVLSAARQTAPIGVPILTINTGHLGFLAEAYLPELDQALDQVIAGEWTVEERTMLVVSVLRGEQRRWEVLCLNEMALHREPLTSMCHFEVAIGRHAPVDIAADGVILSSPTGSTAYALSAGGPVITPDCPVLQLTPIAAHRSEEHMSELQSH
;
A
#
# COMPACT_ATOMS: atom_id res chain seq x y z
N GLY A 1 2.41 -3.02 -13.69
CA GLY A 1 1.50 -3.10 -14.82
C GLY A 1 0.12 -2.72 -14.32
N PHE A 2 -0.50 -1.73 -14.93
CA PHE A 2 -1.87 -1.35 -14.62
C PHE A 2 -2.79 -2.53 -14.98
N ALA A 3 -3.70 -2.90 -14.06
CA ALA A 3 -4.73 -3.88 -14.38
C ALA A 3 -5.52 -3.36 -15.58
N ASN A 4 -5.67 -4.21 -16.61
CA ASN A 4 -6.47 -3.89 -17.79
C ASN A 4 -7.92 -3.71 -17.32
N PRO A 5 -8.57 -2.56 -17.56
CA PRO A 5 -9.96 -2.33 -17.17
C PRO A 5 -10.96 -3.28 -17.86
N ASP A 6 -10.52 -4.04 -18.88
CA ASP A 6 -11.37 -4.96 -19.66
C ASP A 6 -11.36 -6.41 -19.15
N GLN A 7 -10.77 -6.71 -17.98
CA GLN A 7 -10.91 -8.05 -17.37
C GLN A 7 -12.31 -8.21 -16.76
N HIS A 8 -13.27 -8.57 -17.61
CA HIS A 8 -14.61 -8.94 -17.17
C HIS A 8 -14.59 -10.29 -16.46
N LEU A 9 -14.95 -10.32 -15.19
CA LEU A 9 -15.29 -11.54 -14.47
C LEU A 9 -16.54 -12.14 -15.12
N ARG A 10 -16.35 -13.18 -15.96
CA ARG A 10 -17.46 -13.97 -16.50
C ARG A 10 -17.85 -15.02 -15.47
N THR A 11 -18.82 -14.72 -14.62
CA THR A 11 -19.54 -15.76 -13.89
C THR A 11 -20.51 -16.47 -14.83
N ARG A 12 -20.75 -17.78 -14.62
CA ARG A 12 -21.70 -18.59 -15.43
C ARG A 12 -23.17 -18.23 -15.19
N SER A 13 -23.49 -17.35 -14.29
CA SER A 13 -24.80 -16.74 -14.12
C SER A 13 -24.85 -15.44 -14.95
N HIS A 14 -25.88 -15.25 -15.74
CA HIS A 14 -26.07 -14.15 -16.70
C HIS A 14 -26.13 -12.72 -16.11
N ALA A 15 -25.47 -12.44 -14.99
CA ALA A 15 -25.26 -11.11 -14.49
C ALA A 15 -23.99 -10.55 -15.14
N SER A 16 -24.14 -9.64 -16.11
CA SER A 16 -23.05 -8.82 -16.59
C SER A 16 -22.62 -7.88 -15.48
N CYS A 17 -21.47 -8.16 -14.84
CA CYS A 17 -20.87 -7.22 -13.92
C CYS A 17 -20.27 -6.08 -14.76
N VAL A 18 -20.97 -4.95 -14.86
CA VAL A 18 -20.44 -3.74 -15.45
C VAL A 18 -19.57 -3.08 -14.38
N PRO A 19 -18.31 -2.69 -14.67
CA PRO A 19 -17.54 -1.86 -13.75
C PRO A 19 -18.36 -0.58 -13.46
N ARG A 20 -18.88 -0.46 -12.25
CA ARG A 20 -19.47 0.80 -11.78
C ARG A 20 -18.36 1.65 -11.21
N GLU A 21 -18.38 2.93 -11.51
CA GLU A 21 -17.66 3.91 -10.70
C GLU A 21 -18.22 3.84 -9.28
N PHE A 22 -17.33 3.89 -8.29
CA PHE A 22 -17.75 3.92 -6.90
C PHE A 22 -18.45 5.26 -6.63
N ASP A 23 -19.57 5.21 -5.92
CA ASP A 23 -20.37 6.37 -5.54
C ASP A 23 -20.28 6.58 -4.02
N ALA A 24 -20.22 7.84 -3.60
CA ALA A 24 -20.16 8.19 -2.18
C ALA A 24 -21.43 7.78 -1.39
N ASP A 25 -22.54 7.55 -2.08
CA ASP A 25 -23.78 7.07 -1.46
C ASP A 25 -23.79 5.55 -1.21
N MET A 26 -22.75 4.83 -1.66
CA MET A 26 -22.63 3.39 -1.38
C MET A 26 -22.28 3.15 0.09
N PRO A 27 -23.03 2.32 0.81
CA PRO A 27 -22.70 2.00 2.21
C PRO A 27 -21.43 1.13 2.33
N LEU A 28 -21.14 0.34 1.31
CA LEU A 28 -20.01 -0.61 1.26
C LEU A 28 -19.73 -1.01 -0.18
N ALA A 29 -18.46 -1.23 -0.51
CA ALA A 29 -18.03 -1.84 -1.77
C ALA A 29 -17.48 -3.26 -1.50
N VAL A 30 -17.96 -4.26 -2.25
CA VAL A 30 -17.44 -5.63 -2.17
C VAL A 30 -16.39 -5.82 -3.26
N VAL A 31 -15.17 -6.16 -2.86
CA VAL A 31 -14.01 -6.29 -3.73
C VAL A 31 -13.58 -7.75 -3.80
N LEU A 32 -13.76 -8.39 -4.95
CA LEU A 32 -13.35 -9.77 -5.19
C LEU A 32 -12.02 -9.79 -5.95
N GLY A 33 -10.99 -10.37 -5.34
CA GLY A 33 -9.67 -10.49 -5.96
C GLY A 33 -8.56 -10.68 -4.96
N GLY A 34 -7.32 -10.55 -5.40
CA GLY A 34 -6.13 -10.52 -4.55
C GLY A 34 -5.76 -9.10 -4.14
N ASP A 35 -4.65 -8.97 -3.38
CA ASP A 35 -4.18 -7.70 -2.82
C ASP A 35 -4.09 -6.57 -3.86
N GLY A 36 -3.63 -6.85 -5.09
CA GLY A 36 -3.57 -5.84 -6.15
C GLY A 36 -4.93 -5.24 -6.51
N THR A 37 -6.01 -6.04 -6.48
CA THR A 37 -7.38 -5.57 -6.71
C THR A 37 -7.85 -4.70 -5.55
N VAL A 38 -7.53 -5.10 -4.32
CA VAL A 38 -7.83 -4.33 -3.09
C VAL A 38 -7.11 -2.98 -3.12
N LEU A 39 -5.82 -2.94 -3.47
CA LEU A 39 -5.06 -1.69 -3.61
C LEU A 39 -5.66 -0.74 -4.65
N SER A 40 -6.17 -1.28 -5.75
CA SER A 40 -6.84 -0.48 -6.79
C SER A 40 -8.18 0.07 -6.30
N ALA A 41 -8.98 -0.74 -5.63
CA ALA A 41 -10.25 -0.33 -5.05
C ALA A 41 -10.06 0.73 -3.96
N ALA A 42 -9.12 0.53 -3.04
CA ALA A 42 -8.82 1.47 -1.96
C ALA A 42 -8.50 2.88 -2.48
N ARG A 43 -7.74 2.98 -3.59
CA ARG A 43 -7.45 4.29 -4.21
C ARG A 43 -8.70 5.02 -4.71
N GLN A 44 -9.73 4.31 -5.08
CA GLN A 44 -10.97 4.86 -5.61
C GLN A 44 -11.99 5.14 -4.50
N THR A 45 -12.08 4.27 -3.50
CA THR A 45 -13.09 4.36 -2.43
C THR A 45 -12.65 5.27 -1.29
N ALA A 46 -11.37 5.33 -0.96
CA ALA A 46 -10.87 6.15 0.14
C ALA A 46 -11.19 7.65 0.01
N PRO A 47 -11.04 8.30 -1.19
CA PRO A 47 -11.38 9.71 -1.35
C PRO A 47 -12.86 10.04 -1.12
N ILE A 48 -13.74 9.05 -1.27
CA ILE A 48 -15.20 9.21 -1.11
C ILE A 48 -15.73 8.57 0.17
N GLY A 49 -14.83 8.00 1.00
CA GLY A 49 -15.18 7.45 2.31
C GLY A 49 -15.99 6.16 2.28
N VAL A 50 -15.99 5.41 1.16
CA VAL A 50 -16.71 4.15 1.05
C VAL A 50 -15.86 3.01 1.59
N PRO A 51 -16.30 2.29 2.64
CA PRO A 51 -15.59 1.13 3.16
C PRO A 51 -15.60 -0.03 2.15
N ILE A 52 -14.60 -0.91 2.25
CA ILE A 52 -14.47 -2.07 1.37
C ILE A 52 -14.51 -3.38 2.17
N LEU A 53 -15.30 -4.34 1.70
CA LEU A 53 -15.23 -5.74 2.12
C LEU A 53 -14.40 -6.50 1.08
N THR A 54 -13.32 -7.13 1.52
CA THR A 54 -12.36 -7.79 0.61
C THR A 54 -12.55 -9.31 0.66
N ILE A 55 -12.82 -9.90 -0.50
CA ILE A 55 -13.00 -11.35 -0.67
C ILE A 55 -11.88 -11.89 -1.54
N ASN A 56 -11.03 -12.74 -0.98
CA ASN A 56 -9.95 -13.36 -1.71
C ASN A 56 -10.47 -14.47 -2.65
N THR A 57 -10.13 -14.37 -3.92
CA THR A 57 -10.51 -15.34 -4.95
C THR A 57 -9.35 -16.25 -5.38
N GLY A 58 -8.18 -16.13 -4.77
CA GLY A 58 -6.97 -16.84 -5.18
C GLY A 58 -6.06 -17.21 -4.01
N HIS A 59 -4.76 -16.95 -4.17
CA HIS A 59 -3.75 -17.24 -3.15
C HIS A 59 -3.87 -16.31 -1.94
N LEU A 60 -3.38 -16.78 -0.80
CA LEU A 60 -3.34 -16.04 0.45
C LEU A 60 -2.75 -14.63 0.25
N GLY A 61 -3.53 -13.61 0.61
CA GLY A 61 -3.11 -12.21 0.67
C GLY A 61 -3.19 -11.67 2.10
N PHE A 62 -2.61 -10.52 2.33
CA PHE A 62 -2.60 -9.85 3.63
C PHE A 62 -3.78 -8.88 3.81
N LEU A 63 -4.56 -8.62 2.74
CA LEU A 63 -5.61 -7.59 2.72
C LEU A 63 -7.03 -8.16 2.63
N ALA A 64 -7.19 -9.49 2.65
CA ALA A 64 -8.50 -10.12 2.54
C ALA A 64 -9.14 -10.37 3.90
N GLU A 65 -10.40 -10.01 4.04
CA GLU A 65 -11.23 -10.26 5.24
C GLU A 65 -11.87 -11.65 5.21
N ALA A 66 -12.18 -12.15 4.02
CA ALA A 66 -12.80 -13.46 3.84
C ALA A 66 -12.31 -14.14 2.54
N TYR A 67 -12.57 -15.43 2.43
CA TYR A 67 -12.31 -16.20 1.22
C TYR A 67 -13.59 -16.47 0.44
N LEU A 68 -13.45 -16.78 -0.85
CA LEU A 68 -14.60 -17.00 -1.73
C LEU A 68 -15.64 -18.00 -1.19
N PRO A 69 -15.28 -19.12 -0.52
CA PRO A 69 -16.25 -20.01 0.10
C PRO A 69 -17.05 -19.37 1.26
N GLU A 70 -16.54 -18.30 1.84
CA GLU A 70 -17.16 -17.58 2.99
C GLU A 70 -18.02 -16.39 2.53
N LEU A 71 -18.10 -16.15 1.20
CA LEU A 71 -18.77 -14.98 0.62
C LEU A 71 -20.21 -14.83 1.11
N ASP A 72 -21.00 -15.91 1.05
CA ASP A 72 -22.43 -15.86 1.44
C ASP A 72 -22.56 -15.48 2.92
N GLN A 73 -21.75 -16.06 3.81
CA GLN A 73 -21.74 -15.74 5.23
C GLN A 73 -21.32 -14.27 5.47
N ALA A 74 -20.28 -13.79 4.79
CA ALA A 74 -19.84 -12.40 4.92
C ALA A 74 -20.91 -11.41 4.45
N LEU A 75 -21.62 -11.73 3.37
CA LEU A 75 -22.74 -10.90 2.89
C LEU A 75 -23.93 -10.92 3.83
N ASP A 76 -24.26 -12.07 4.42
CA ASP A 76 -25.34 -12.19 5.43
C ASP A 76 -25.01 -11.32 6.66
N GLN A 77 -23.77 -11.31 7.15
CA GLN A 77 -23.31 -10.44 8.23
C GLN A 77 -23.45 -8.96 7.87
N VAL A 78 -23.06 -8.57 6.65
CA VAL A 78 -23.22 -7.20 6.16
C VAL A 78 -24.70 -6.80 6.15
N ILE A 79 -25.58 -7.65 5.64
CA ILE A 79 -27.03 -7.40 5.57
C ILE A 79 -27.61 -7.28 6.99
N ALA A 80 -27.15 -8.10 7.92
CA ALA A 80 -27.56 -8.04 9.33
C ALA A 80 -27.02 -6.81 10.09
N GLY A 81 -26.08 -6.05 9.51
CA GLY A 81 -25.40 -4.94 10.19
C GLY A 81 -24.35 -5.40 11.21
N GLU A 82 -23.93 -6.66 11.16
CA GLU A 82 -22.96 -7.28 12.06
C GLU A 82 -21.53 -7.13 11.54
N TRP A 83 -21.09 -5.90 11.34
CA TRP A 83 -19.73 -5.58 10.86
C TRP A 83 -19.19 -4.29 11.46
N THR A 84 -17.87 -4.15 11.43
CA THR A 84 -17.16 -2.95 11.90
C THR A 84 -16.19 -2.49 10.82
N VAL A 85 -15.85 -1.21 10.81
CA VAL A 85 -14.86 -0.63 9.91
C VAL A 85 -13.52 -0.53 10.62
N GLU A 86 -12.49 -1.11 10.05
CA GLU A 86 -11.11 -0.84 10.42
C GLU A 86 -10.55 0.31 9.57
N GLU A 87 -10.11 1.38 10.21
CA GLU A 87 -9.48 2.51 9.53
C GLU A 87 -8.00 2.20 9.26
N ARG A 88 -7.55 2.47 8.04
CA ARG A 88 -6.16 2.24 7.63
C ARG A 88 -5.53 3.53 7.11
N THR A 89 -4.32 3.81 7.57
CA THR A 89 -3.51 4.93 7.07
C THR A 89 -3.15 4.73 5.60
N MET A 90 -3.38 5.76 4.78
CA MET A 90 -2.89 5.81 3.40
C MET A 90 -1.87 6.94 3.23
N LEU A 91 -0.96 6.78 2.27
CA LEU A 91 0.02 7.78 1.89
C LEU A 91 -0.54 8.62 0.74
N VAL A 92 -0.45 9.94 0.85
CA VAL A 92 -0.55 10.86 -0.29
C VAL A 92 0.86 11.12 -0.79
N VAL A 93 1.20 10.57 -1.93
CA VAL A 93 2.53 10.72 -2.52
C VAL A 93 2.48 11.74 -3.64
N SER A 94 3.28 12.81 -3.51
CA SER A 94 3.41 13.84 -4.54
C SER A 94 4.85 13.89 -5.04
N VAL A 95 5.03 13.95 -6.35
CA VAL A 95 6.33 14.19 -6.99
C VAL A 95 6.42 15.64 -7.44
N LEU A 96 7.41 16.37 -6.92
CA LEU A 96 7.68 17.76 -7.28
C LEU A 96 8.99 17.85 -8.09
N ARG A 97 9.03 18.80 -9.02
CA ARG A 97 10.26 19.23 -9.68
C ARG A 97 10.34 20.75 -9.57
N GLY A 98 11.23 21.22 -8.71
CA GLY A 98 11.16 22.58 -8.20
C GLY A 98 9.85 22.80 -7.44
N GLU A 99 9.14 23.89 -7.75
CA GLU A 99 7.84 24.19 -7.12
C GLU A 99 6.64 23.52 -7.83
N GLN A 100 6.87 22.83 -8.95
CA GLN A 100 5.81 22.23 -9.75
C GLN A 100 5.52 20.79 -9.30
N ARG A 101 4.29 20.54 -8.85
CA ARG A 101 3.78 19.18 -8.65
C ARG A 101 3.56 18.51 -10.00
N ARG A 102 4.29 17.43 -10.25
CA ARG A 102 4.24 16.65 -11.49
C ARG A 102 3.27 15.49 -11.42
N TRP A 103 3.11 14.93 -10.25
CA TRP A 103 2.29 13.75 -10.05
C TRP A 103 1.85 13.63 -8.61
N GLU A 104 0.69 13.02 -8.38
CA GLU A 104 0.17 12.73 -7.05
C GLU A 104 -0.67 11.46 -7.09
N VAL A 105 -0.54 10.61 -6.06
CA VAL A 105 -1.31 9.37 -5.95
C VAL A 105 -1.52 8.99 -4.48
N LEU A 106 -2.61 8.26 -4.23
CA LEU A 106 -2.85 7.57 -2.97
C LEU A 106 -2.23 6.18 -3.01
N CYS A 107 -1.53 5.80 -1.94
CA CYS A 107 -0.97 4.47 -1.74
C CYS A 107 -1.45 3.89 -0.41
N LEU A 108 -2.02 2.68 -0.44
CA LEU A 108 -2.37 1.96 0.79
C LEU A 108 -1.13 1.30 1.40
N ASN A 109 -0.24 0.74 0.57
CA ASN A 109 0.96 0.07 1.03
C ASN A 109 2.15 1.03 1.16
N GLU A 110 2.84 1.31 0.07
CA GLU A 110 4.09 2.07 0.08
C GLU A 110 4.34 2.88 -1.20
N MET A 111 5.29 3.80 -1.08
CA MET A 111 6.03 4.44 -2.16
C MET A 111 7.47 3.93 -2.13
N ALA A 112 7.98 3.47 -3.26
CA ALA A 112 9.36 3.06 -3.41
C ALA A 112 10.07 3.91 -4.48
N LEU A 113 11.23 4.45 -4.11
CA LEU A 113 12.17 5.12 -5.01
C LEU A 113 13.38 4.21 -5.20
N HIS A 114 13.72 3.95 -6.46
CA HIS A 114 14.88 3.17 -6.84
C HIS A 114 15.81 3.99 -7.71
N ARG A 115 17.11 3.75 -7.58
CA ARG A 115 18.07 4.19 -8.60
C ARG A 115 17.80 3.46 -9.92
N GLU A 116 18.16 4.07 -11.03
CA GLU A 116 18.16 3.36 -12.31
C GLU A 116 19.23 2.24 -12.31
N PRO A 117 18.94 1.10 -12.96
CA PRO A 117 19.94 0.09 -13.22
C PRO A 117 21.17 0.73 -13.92
N LEU A 118 22.38 0.34 -13.56
CA LEU A 118 23.65 0.85 -14.12
C LEU A 118 24.06 2.26 -13.68
N THR A 119 23.33 2.93 -12.79
CA THR A 119 23.80 4.16 -12.16
C THR A 119 24.68 3.86 -10.95
N SER A 120 25.56 4.79 -10.61
CA SER A 120 26.31 4.78 -9.35
C SER A 120 25.37 4.86 -8.15
N MET A 121 25.89 4.62 -6.96
CA MET A 121 25.19 4.76 -5.68
C MET A 121 24.40 6.07 -5.62
N CYS A 122 23.16 6.00 -5.17
CA CYS A 122 22.32 7.18 -4.95
C CYS A 122 22.34 7.62 -3.50
N HIS A 123 22.26 8.93 -3.31
CA HIS A 123 22.04 9.57 -2.02
C HIS A 123 20.63 10.11 -1.96
N PHE A 124 19.91 9.74 -0.92
CA PHE A 124 18.54 10.20 -0.65
C PHE A 124 18.59 11.12 0.58
N GLU A 125 18.34 12.39 0.36
CA GLU A 125 18.15 13.34 1.47
C GLU A 125 16.70 13.23 1.97
N VAL A 126 16.52 12.75 3.20
CA VAL A 126 15.22 12.52 3.82
C VAL A 126 14.99 13.54 4.92
N ALA A 127 14.00 14.39 4.74
CA ALA A 127 13.57 15.37 5.74
C ALA A 127 12.25 14.94 6.38
N ILE A 128 12.17 14.93 7.70
CA ILE A 128 10.97 14.57 8.46
C ILE A 128 10.54 15.77 9.31
N GLY A 129 9.43 16.39 8.94
CA GLY A 129 8.92 17.57 9.63
C GLY A 129 9.94 18.72 9.63
N ARG A 130 10.36 19.14 10.83
CA ARG A 130 11.34 20.23 11.02
C ARG A 130 12.73 19.75 11.43
N HIS A 131 12.93 18.44 11.42
CA HIS A 131 14.23 17.86 11.76
C HIS A 131 15.24 18.10 10.65
N ALA A 132 16.53 18.08 11.01
CA ALA A 132 17.59 18.13 10.03
C ALA A 132 17.47 16.94 9.07
N PRO A 133 17.71 17.16 7.76
CA PRO A 133 17.70 16.07 6.80
C PRO A 133 18.74 14.99 7.15
N VAL A 134 18.40 13.75 6.85
CA VAL A 134 19.29 12.59 6.96
C VAL A 134 19.66 12.14 5.55
N ASP A 135 20.94 11.98 5.28
CA ASP A 135 21.44 11.42 4.02
C ASP A 135 21.52 9.90 4.10
N ILE A 136 20.91 9.23 3.14
CA ILE A 136 20.86 7.77 3.05
C ILE A 136 21.48 7.33 1.73
N ALA A 137 22.66 6.71 1.80
CA ALA A 137 23.30 6.06 0.66
C ALA A 137 22.70 4.66 0.48
N ALA A 138 21.96 4.43 -0.61
CA ALA A 138 21.23 3.18 -0.84
C ALA A 138 20.91 2.98 -2.32
N ASP A 139 20.47 1.76 -2.68
CA ASP A 139 19.90 1.47 -3.99
C ASP A 139 18.48 2.00 -4.13
N GLY A 140 17.83 2.31 -3.02
CA GLY A 140 16.50 2.89 -2.98
C GLY A 140 16.03 3.14 -1.56
N VAL A 141 14.85 3.76 -1.45
CA VAL A 141 14.15 3.96 -0.19
C VAL A 141 12.67 3.63 -0.35
N ILE A 142 12.09 3.03 0.66
CA ILE A 142 10.67 2.71 0.75
C ILE A 142 10.07 3.51 1.89
N LEU A 143 9.01 4.26 1.61
CA LEU A 143 8.15 4.84 2.63
C LEU A 143 6.84 4.08 2.63
N SER A 144 6.54 3.37 3.71
CA SER A 144 5.33 2.56 3.83
C SER A 144 4.40 3.03 4.94
N SER A 145 3.11 2.77 4.73
CA SER A 145 2.09 2.77 5.77
C SER A 145 2.27 1.53 6.68
N PRO A 146 1.57 1.43 7.81
CA PRO A 146 1.52 0.20 8.60
C PRO A 146 1.04 -1.01 7.78
N THR A 147 0.00 -0.83 6.95
CA THR A 147 -0.50 -1.89 6.05
C THR A 147 0.59 -2.35 5.08
N GLY A 148 1.36 -1.43 4.52
CA GLY A 148 2.47 -1.74 3.60
C GLY A 148 3.69 -2.36 4.27
N SER A 149 3.76 -2.36 5.61
CA SER A 149 4.90 -2.96 6.34
C SER A 149 5.06 -4.46 6.07
N THR A 150 3.99 -5.15 5.69
CA THR A 150 4.00 -6.58 5.33
C THR A 150 4.25 -6.84 3.84
N ALA A 151 4.38 -5.78 3.01
CA ALA A 151 4.61 -5.86 1.57
C ALA A 151 6.11 -5.71 1.22
N TYR A 152 6.47 -4.77 0.37
CA TYR A 152 7.85 -4.61 -0.09
C TYR A 152 8.80 -4.17 1.03
N ALA A 153 8.31 -3.37 1.98
CA ALA A 153 9.10 -2.95 3.14
C ALA A 153 9.62 -4.16 3.95
N LEU A 154 8.79 -5.20 4.14
CA LEU A 154 9.20 -6.45 4.81
C LEU A 154 10.33 -7.15 4.04
N SER A 155 10.21 -7.26 2.72
CA SER A 155 11.23 -7.86 1.86
C SER A 155 12.57 -7.11 1.89
N ALA A 156 12.52 -5.80 2.15
CA ALA A 156 13.70 -4.95 2.32
C ALA A 156 14.28 -4.99 3.75
N GLY A 157 13.72 -5.81 4.66
CA GLY A 157 14.19 -5.98 6.03
C GLY A 157 13.56 -5.02 7.04
N GLY A 158 12.48 -4.34 6.68
CA GLY A 158 11.70 -3.50 7.59
C GLY A 158 10.88 -4.34 8.59
N PRO A 159 10.56 -3.80 9.78
CA PRO A 159 9.70 -4.45 10.76
C PRO A 159 8.24 -4.51 10.30
N VAL A 160 7.50 -5.49 10.81
CA VAL A 160 6.03 -5.54 10.69
C VAL A 160 5.42 -4.56 11.69
N ILE A 161 4.45 -3.78 11.21
CA ILE A 161 3.73 -2.78 12.00
C ILE A 161 2.24 -3.13 11.96
N THR A 162 1.57 -3.08 13.11
CA THR A 162 0.12 -3.31 13.16
C THR A 162 -0.64 -2.18 12.47
N PRO A 163 -1.74 -2.46 11.74
CA PRO A 163 -2.44 -1.46 10.93
C PRO A 163 -2.96 -0.24 11.69
N ASP A 164 -3.27 -0.40 12.97
CA ASP A 164 -3.77 0.63 13.87
C ASP A 164 -2.68 1.57 14.44
N CYS A 165 -1.41 1.26 14.17
CA CYS A 165 -0.30 2.09 14.65
C CYS A 165 -0.16 3.37 13.78
N PRO A 166 -0.23 4.58 14.35
CA PRO A 166 -0.21 5.84 13.58
C PRO A 166 1.22 6.27 13.24
N VAL A 167 1.97 5.44 12.52
CA VAL A 167 3.36 5.70 12.12
C VAL A 167 3.54 5.46 10.63
N LEU A 168 4.61 6.02 10.07
CA LEU A 168 5.12 5.68 8.76
C LEU A 168 6.49 5.04 8.93
N GLN A 169 6.81 4.09 8.07
CA GLN A 169 8.08 3.38 8.08
C GLN A 169 8.93 3.77 6.89
N LEU A 170 10.17 4.18 7.16
CA LEU A 170 11.18 4.38 6.13
C LEU A 170 12.17 3.21 6.16
N THR A 171 12.29 2.50 5.03
CA THR A 171 13.17 1.34 4.88
C THR A 171 14.12 1.57 3.71
N PRO A 172 15.43 1.68 3.92
CA PRO A 172 16.42 1.72 2.84
C PRO A 172 16.52 0.35 2.15
N ILE A 173 16.74 0.37 0.84
CA ILE A 173 17.00 -0.82 0.03
C ILE A 173 18.51 -0.92 -0.18
N ALA A 174 19.13 -2.03 0.27
CA ALA A 174 20.56 -2.27 0.17
C ALA A 174 21.38 -1.05 0.64
N ALA A 175 21.10 -0.57 1.86
CA ALA A 175 21.82 0.57 2.43
C ALA A 175 23.33 0.30 2.50
N HIS A 176 24.11 1.24 2.01
CA HIS A 176 25.55 1.24 2.15
C HIS A 176 25.92 1.92 3.48
N ARG A 177 26.48 1.16 4.42
CA ARG A 177 27.09 1.76 5.61
C ARG A 177 28.46 2.28 5.21
N SER A 178 28.73 3.55 5.43
CA SER A 178 30.11 4.06 5.35
C SER A 178 30.97 3.31 6.39
N GLU A 179 32.13 2.83 5.98
CA GLU A 179 33.06 2.07 6.88
C GLU A 179 33.53 2.93 8.07
N GLU A 180 33.33 4.24 8.05
CA GLU A 180 33.68 5.14 9.14
C GLU A 180 32.96 4.85 10.46
N HIS A 181 31.72 4.32 10.44
CA HIS A 181 31.02 3.93 11.67
C HIS A 181 31.45 2.58 12.25
N MET A 182 32.10 1.73 11.46
CA MET A 182 32.62 0.45 11.97
C MET A 182 33.91 0.63 12.78
N SER A 183 34.71 1.65 12.50
CA SER A 183 35.95 1.93 13.23
C SER A 183 35.71 2.50 14.63
N GLU A 184 34.61 3.23 14.86
CA GLU A 184 34.26 3.75 16.18
C GLU A 184 33.74 2.68 17.15
N LEU A 185 33.10 1.62 16.66
CA LEU A 185 32.60 0.53 17.49
C LEU A 185 33.68 -0.52 17.85
N GLN A 186 34.83 -0.50 17.18
CA GLN A 186 35.96 -1.40 17.48
C GLN A 186 37.03 -0.77 18.39
N SER A 187 36.86 0.46 18.79
CA SER A 187 37.83 1.20 19.63
C SER A 187 37.42 1.32 21.11
N HIS A 188 36.48 0.49 21.58
CA HIS A 188 36.11 0.39 23.00
C HIS A 188 36.18 -1.01 23.54
#